data_0f7ef404575095963273cd9b33799970
#
_entry.id   0f7ef404575095963273cd9b33799970
#
_cell.length_a   1.000
_cell.length_b   1.000
_cell.length_c   1.000
_cell.angle_alpha   90.00
_cell.angle_beta   90.00
_cell.angle_gamma   90.00
#
_symmetry.space_group_name_H-M   'P 1'
#
loop_
_entity.id
_entity.type
_entity.pdbx_description
1 polymer ?
#
loop_
_entity_poly.entity_id
_entity_poly.type
_entity_poly.pdbx_seq_one_letter_code
_entity_poly.pdbx_strand_id
1 'polypeptide(L)'
;MLLVAVAENQVVGFAQFHPEIAVIEAMHVLPEFTRRGIGTTLVRHLETQASQKGLSTVDVEASTNAEQFYLQCGYTKIRDGKFKCRNGIELNSILLRKQLNVG
;
A
#
# COMPACT_ATOMS: atom_id res chain seq x y z
N MET A 1 3.02 -6.83 9.77
CA MET A 1 2.87 -5.57 10.51
C MET A 1 1.60 -4.87 10.07
N LEU A 2 0.78 -4.50 11.01
CA LEU A 2 -0.47 -3.80 10.75
C LEU A 2 -0.39 -2.40 11.33
N LEU A 3 -0.69 -1.39 10.50
CA LEU A 3 -0.87 -0.01 10.93
C LEU A 3 -2.34 0.35 10.82
N VAL A 4 -2.84 1.07 11.81
CA VAL A 4 -4.21 1.59 11.76
C VAL A 4 -4.18 3.10 11.88
N ALA A 5 -5.11 3.75 11.19
CA ALA A 5 -5.34 5.19 11.30
C ALA A 5 -6.61 5.41 12.11
N VAL A 6 -6.52 6.29 13.09
CA VAL A 6 -7.65 6.61 13.98
C VAL A 6 -7.97 8.09 13.83
N ALA A 7 -9.24 8.38 13.61
CA ALA A 7 -9.74 9.75 13.58
C ALA A 7 -11.15 9.74 14.19
N GLU A 8 -11.48 10.81 14.91
CA GLU A 8 -12.81 10.95 15.51
C GLU A 8 -13.20 9.74 16.37
N ASN A 9 -12.21 9.19 17.11
CA ASN A 9 -12.37 8.05 18.00
C ASN A 9 -12.78 6.75 17.30
N GLN A 10 -12.49 6.62 15.98
CA GLN A 10 -12.75 5.38 15.25
C GLN A 10 -11.58 5.04 14.36
N VAL A 11 -11.45 3.75 14.02
CA VAL A 11 -10.48 3.30 13.03
C VAL A 11 -11.02 3.67 11.65
N VAL A 12 -10.28 4.52 10.93
CA VAL A 12 -10.71 5.02 9.63
C VAL A 12 -9.90 4.46 8.48
N GLY A 13 -8.85 3.72 8.77
CA GLY A 13 -8.05 3.09 7.74
C GLY A 13 -7.04 2.12 8.33
N PHE A 14 -6.50 1.27 7.47
CA PHE A 14 -5.43 0.36 7.89
C PHE A 14 -4.51 0.07 6.70
N ALA A 15 -3.31 -0.40 7.03
CA ALA A 15 -2.37 -0.92 6.05
C ALA A 15 -1.66 -2.12 6.64
N GLN A 16 -1.55 -3.17 5.87
CA GLN A 16 -0.82 -4.37 6.26
C GLN A 16 0.40 -4.54 5.39
N PHE A 17 1.56 -4.66 6.04
CA PHE A 17 2.85 -4.75 5.40
C PHE A 17 3.55 -6.02 5.83
N HIS A 18 4.17 -6.70 4.87
CA HIS A 18 4.93 -7.92 5.11
C HIS A 18 6.42 -7.58 5.04
N PRO A 19 7.09 -7.35 6.18
CA PRO A 19 8.47 -6.83 6.16
C PRO A 19 9.51 -7.80 5.61
N GLU A 20 9.26 -9.12 5.68
CA GLU A 20 10.22 -10.11 5.18
C GLU A 20 10.37 -10.06 3.67
N ILE A 21 9.32 -9.68 2.96
CA ILE A 21 9.33 -9.62 1.50
C ILE A 21 9.09 -8.22 0.96
N ALA A 22 8.98 -7.23 1.85
CA ALA A 22 8.83 -5.81 1.50
C ALA A 22 7.59 -5.55 0.63
N VAL A 23 6.45 -6.13 1.01
CA VAL A 23 5.20 -6.02 0.23
C VAL A 23 4.09 -5.43 1.08
N ILE A 24 3.39 -4.44 0.52
CA ILE A 24 2.12 -3.97 1.07
C ILE A 24 1.05 -4.97 0.64
N GLU A 25 0.48 -5.69 1.60
CA GLU A 25 -0.51 -6.73 1.32
C GLU A 25 -1.92 -6.18 1.22
N ALA A 26 -2.23 -5.15 1.98
CA ALA A 26 -3.57 -4.57 1.99
C ALA A 26 -3.50 -3.13 2.48
N MET A 27 -4.36 -2.31 1.95
CA MET A 27 -4.53 -0.94 2.44
C MET A 27 -5.96 -0.50 2.16
N HIS A 28 -6.58 0.12 3.15
CA HIS A 28 -7.94 0.61 3.01
C HIS A 28 -8.15 1.84 3.86
N VAL A 29 -8.90 2.80 3.33
CA VAL A 29 -9.35 3.99 4.06
C VAL A 29 -10.85 4.09 3.83
N LEU A 30 -11.60 4.37 4.91
CA LEU A 30 -13.04 4.55 4.79
C LEU A 30 -13.36 5.64 3.77
N PRO A 31 -14.39 5.48 2.92
CA PRO A 31 -14.70 6.46 1.87
C PRO A 31 -14.87 7.88 2.38
N GLU A 32 -15.46 8.06 3.56
CA GLU A 32 -15.69 9.38 4.15
C GLU A 32 -14.39 10.07 4.55
N PHE A 33 -13.30 9.32 4.66
CA PHE A 33 -12.01 9.83 5.11
C PHE A 33 -10.97 9.84 4.00
N THR A 34 -11.36 9.50 2.77
CA THR A 34 -10.46 9.62 1.61
C THR A 34 -10.20 11.08 1.31
N ARG A 35 -9.10 11.37 0.60
CA ARG A 35 -8.66 12.72 0.23
C ARG A 35 -8.29 13.59 1.43
N ARG A 36 -8.08 13.01 2.61
CA ARG A 36 -7.58 13.70 3.80
C ARG A 36 -6.11 13.39 4.08
N GLY A 37 -5.44 12.72 3.15
CA GLY A 37 -4.03 12.37 3.33
C GLY A 37 -3.77 11.16 4.21
N ILE A 38 -4.82 10.43 4.64
CA ILE A 38 -4.66 9.29 5.53
C ILE A 38 -3.92 8.16 4.84
N GLY A 39 -4.30 7.82 3.59
CA GLY A 39 -3.63 6.78 2.83
C GLY A 39 -2.16 7.11 2.60
N THR A 40 -1.86 8.35 2.23
CA THR A 40 -0.48 8.79 2.04
C THR A 40 0.32 8.68 3.33
N THR A 41 -0.28 9.06 4.46
CA THR A 41 0.37 8.97 5.77
C THR A 41 0.66 7.51 6.12
N LEU A 42 -0.29 6.59 5.88
CA LEU A 42 -0.08 5.17 6.12
C LEU A 42 1.08 4.63 5.29
N VAL A 43 1.12 4.96 3.99
CA VAL A 43 2.20 4.51 3.11
C VAL A 43 3.55 5.04 3.59
N ARG A 44 3.62 6.31 3.99
CA ARG A 44 4.86 6.90 4.49
C ARG A 44 5.35 6.22 5.76
N HIS A 45 4.45 5.88 6.66
CA HIS A 45 4.82 5.13 7.87
C HIS A 45 5.37 3.76 7.54
N LEU A 46 4.75 3.03 6.60
CA LEU A 46 5.26 1.76 6.15
C LEU A 46 6.66 1.90 5.55
N GLU A 47 6.85 2.91 4.72
CA GLU A 47 8.16 3.15 4.08
C GLU A 47 9.23 3.47 5.11
N THR A 48 8.89 4.24 6.14
CA THR A 48 9.82 4.53 7.23
C THR A 48 10.21 3.26 7.97
N GLN A 49 9.23 2.41 8.30
CA GLN A 49 9.49 1.14 8.94
C GLN A 49 10.36 0.23 8.08
N ALA A 50 10.07 0.17 6.77
CA ALA A 50 10.83 -0.62 5.83
C ALA A 50 12.29 -0.14 5.77
N SER A 51 12.48 1.18 5.67
CA SER A 51 13.80 1.79 5.64
C SER A 51 14.60 1.49 6.91
N GLN A 52 13.96 1.58 8.07
CA GLN A 52 14.59 1.27 9.35
C GLN A 52 15.03 -0.18 9.46
N LYS A 53 14.37 -1.08 8.74
CA LYS A 53 14.76 -2.50 8.67
C LYS A 53 15.81 -2.77 7.59
N GLY A 54 16.30 -1.75 6.92
CA GLY A 54 17.31 -1.90 5.88
C GLY A 54 16.78 -2.32 4.53
N LEU A 55 15.46 -2.29 4.32
CA LEU A 55 14.88 -2.62 3.03
C LEU A 55 15.08 -1.48 2.04
N SER A 56 15.36 -1.81 0.79
CA SER A 56 15.65 -0.82 -0.25
C SER A 56 14.46 -0.55 -1.16
N THR A 57 13.44 -1.41 -1.15
CA THR A 57 12.26 -1.27 -1.99
C THR A 57 11.01 -1.66 -1.22
N VAL A 58 9.87 -1.15 -1.70
CA VAL A 58 8.55 -1.59 -1.26
C VAL A 58 7.73 -1.91 -2.50
N ASP A 59 7.12 -3.09 -2.51
CA ASP A 59 6.24 -3.52 -3.59
C ASP A 59 4.80 -3.52 -3.12
N VAL A 60 3.89 -3.32 -4.07
CA VAL A 60 2.46 -3.46 -3.83
C VAL A 60 1.79 -4.07 -5.05
N GLU A 61 0.89 -5.02 -4.82
CA GLU A 61 -0.03 -5.46 -5.86
C GLU A 61 -1.38 -4.80 -5.56
N ALA A 62 -1.79 -3.89 -6.43
CA ALA A 62 -2.94 -3.03 -6.19
C ALA A 62 -4.02 -3.31 -7.22
N SER A 63 -5.27 -3.00 -6.85
CA SER A 63 -6.35 -2.96 -7.84
C SER A 63 -6.09 -1.83 -8.83
N THR A 64 -6.68 -1.93 -10.02
CA THR A 64 -6.52 -0.91 -11.05
C THR A 64 -7.01 0.46 -10.57
N ASN A 65 -8.00 0.48 -9.67
CA ASN A 65 -8.53 1.72 -9.11
C ASN A 65 -7.52 2.46 -8.23
N ALA A 66 -6.55 1.76 -7.67
CA ALA A 66 -5.57 2.35 -6.76
C ALA A 66 -4.29 2.79 -7.45
N GLU A 67 -4.15 2.56 -8.75
CA GLU A 67 -2.92 2.87 -9.49
C GLU A 67 -2.50 4.31 -9.31
N GLN A 68 -3.41 5.25 -9.54
CA GLN A 68 -3.08 6.68 -9.46
C GLN A 68 -2.61 7.08 -8.06
N PHE A 69 -3.22 6.51 -7.03
CA PHE A 69 -2.82 6.78 -5.67
C PHE A 69 -1.35 6.41 -5.45
N TYR A 70 -0.96 5.19 -5.87
CA TYR A 70 0.43 4.74 -5.67
C TYR A 70 1.42 5.49 -6.55
N LEU A 71 1.02 5.85 -7.79
CA LEU A 71 1.87 6.68 -8.63
C LEU A 71 2.15 8.03 -7.97
N GLN A 72 1.14 8.64 -7.35
CA GLN A 72 1.32 9.90 -6.64
C GLN A 72 2.20 9.75 -5.40
N CYS A 73 2.24 8.55 -4.81
CA CYS A 73 3.13 8.26 -3.69
C CYS A 73 4.57 7.99 -4.13
N GLY A 74 4.84 8.00 -5.43
CA GLY A 74 6.18 7.80 -5.96
C GLY A 74 6.47 6.38 -6.41
N TYR A 75 5.45 5.52 -6.50
CA TYR A 75 5.61 4.16 -7.00
C TYR A 75 5.64 4.15 -8.52
N THR A 76 6.32 3.16 -9.08
CA THR A 76 6.43 2.95 -10.52
C THR A 76 5.76 1.63 -10.86
N LYS A 77 4.96 1.63 -11.91
CA LYS A 77 4.34 0.39 -12.39
C LYS A 77 5.40 -0.54 -12.97
N ILE A 78 5.39 -1.80 -12.50
CA ILE A 78 6.30 -2.84 -13.00
C ILE A 78 5.62 -3.64 -14.10
N ARG A 79 4.40 -4.11 -13.85
CA ARG A 79 3.64 -4.91 -14.82
C ARG A 79 2.19 -5.02 -14.40
N ASP A 80 1.37 -5.45 -15.35
CA ASP A 80 0.01 -5.89 -15.05
C ASP A 80 0.06 -7.27 -14.40
N GLY A 81 -0.94 -7.57 -13.58
CA GLY A 81 -1.07 -8.85 -12.95
C GLY A 81 -2.51 -9.28 -12.87
N LYS A 82 -2.73 -10.43 -12.27
CA LYS A 82 -4.08 -10.92 -12.00
C LYS A 82 -4.15 -11.46 -10.59
N PHE A 83 -5.26 -11.18 -9.95
CA PHE A 83 -5.54 -11.57 -8.60
C PHE A 83 -6.72 -12.54 -8.63
N LYS A 84 -6.53 -13.76 -8.12
CA LYS A 84 -7.55 -14.79 -8.13
C LYS A 84 -8.24 -14.86 -6.78
N CYS A 85 -9.55 -14.64 -6.79
CA CYS A 85 -10.38 -14.73 -5.60
C CYS A 85 -10.74 -16.19 -5.30
N ARG A 86 -11.17 -16.46 -4.05
CA ARG A 86 -11.53 -17.81 -3.63
C ARG A 86 -12.65 -18.45 -4.46
N ASN A 87 -13.54 -17.63 -5.01
CA ASN A 87 -14.64 -18.11 -5.83
C ASN A 87 -14.25 -18.36 -7.29
N GLY A 88 -12.97 -18.28 -7.63
CA GLY A 88 -12.47 -18.51 -8.97
C GLY A 88 -12.51 -17.29 -9.88
N ILE A 89 -13.04 -16.16 -9.43
CA ILE A 89 -13.04 -14.93 -10.22
C ILE A 89 -11.62 -14.35 -10.23
N GLU A 90 -11.15 -13.96 -11.41
CA GLU A 90 -9.89 -13.25 -11.56
C GLU A 90 -10.15 -11.76 -11.72
N LEU A 91 -9.39 -10.95 -10.98
CA LEU A 91 -9.42 -9.50 -11.07
C LEU A 91 -8.10 -9.00 -11.63
N ASN A 92 -8.17 -7.96 -12.47
CA ASN A 92 -6.96 -7.31 -12.94
C ASN A 92 -6.30 -6.57 -11.78
N SER A 93 -4.99 -6.67 -11.74
CA SER A 93 -4.18 -5.97 -10.74
C SER A 93 -2.99 -5.31 -11.42
N ILE A 94 -2.26 -4.51 -10.64
CA ILE A 94 -1.07 -3.83 -11.10
C ILE A 94 0.00 -4.04 -10.04
N LEU A 95 1.19 -4.43 -10.47
CA LEU A 95 2.35 -4.52 -9.59
C LEU A 95 3.14 -3.22 -9.68
N LEU A 96 3.37 -2.57 -8.53
CA LEU A 96 4.12 -1.33 -8.45
C LEU A 96 5.26 -1.48 -7.45
N ARG A 97 6.29 -0.67 -7.63
CA ARG A 97 7.47 -0.68 -6.76
C ARG A 97 7.96 0.73 -6.52
N LYS A 98 8.43 0.98 -5.31
CA LYS A 98 9.12 2.21 -4.97
C LYS A 98 10.48 1.89 -4.40
N GLN A 99 11.49 2.60 -4.88
CA GLN A 99 12.83 2.55 -4.29
C GLN A 99 12.87 3.51 -3.11
N LEU A 100 13.39 3.02 -1.97
CA LEU A 100 13.52 3.84 -0.78
C LEU A 100 14.90 4.49 -0.76
N ASN A 101 14.95 5.72 -0.28
CA ASN A 101 16.23 6.38 -0.02
C ASN A 101 16.77 5.84 1.29
N VAL A 102 17.65 4.86 1.18
CA VAL A 102 18.35 4.27 2.32
C VAL A 102 19.72 4.90 2.32
N GLY A 103 19.84 5.95 3.05
CA GLY A 103 21.14 6.61 3.05
C GLY A 103 21.56 7.08 4.40
#